data_852a12ec8ec07ed7e0a723a375509e66
#
_entry.id   852a12ec8ec07ed7e0a723a375509e66
#
_cell.length_a   1.000
_cell.length_b   1.000
_cell.length_c   1.000
_cell.angle_alpha   90.00
_cell.angle_beta   90.00
_cell.angle_gamma   90.00
#
_symmetry.space_group_name_H-M   'P 1'
#
loop_
_entity.id
_entity.type
_entity.pdbx_description
1 polymer ?
#
loop_
_entity_poly.entity_id
_entity_poly.type
_entity_poly.pdbx_seq_one_letter_code
_entity_poly.pdbx_strand_id
1 'polypeptide(L)'
;MSEVNLLSVPVVEDEGDPPGYNAWYARVGPLVGGEGLGLSVYELPPGQSICPYHYEEGFEEWLIVLTGHPTLRTPAGEQELRSWDAVFFPEGEEGAHKVTNRTDEKLRVAMLSNKTSPGVAVYPDSDKVGVFPMRKLFRVSDAVDYFEGET
;
A
#
# COMPACT_ATOMS: atom_id res chain seq x y z
N MET A 1 2.67 5.18 -27.67
CA MET A 1 3.08 4.27 -26.59
C MET A 1 3.96 5.07 -25.65
N SER A 2 3.67 5.07 -24.35
CA SER A 2 4.46 5.78 -23.32
C SER A 2 5.23 4.77 -22.51
N GLU A 3 6.45 5.10 -22.09
CA GLU A 3 7.32 4.23 -21.30
C GLU A 3 7.86 4.97 -20.08
N VAL A 4 8.07 4.26 -18.98
CA VAL A 4 8.70 4.75 -17.76
C VAL A 4 9.65 3.68 -17.24
N ASN A 5 10.85 4.07 -16.89
CA ASN A 5 11.79 3.16 -16.21
C ASN A 5 11.55 3.24 -14.70
N LEU A 6 11.10 2.13 -14.09
CA LEU A 6 10.74 2.06 -12.68
C LEU A 6 11.92 2.25 -11.72
N LEU A 7 13.15 1.97 -12.17
CA LEU A 7 14.36 2.16 -11.37
C LEU A 7 14.78 3.64 -11.29
N SER A 8 14.42 4.44 -12.28
CA SER A 8 14.88 5.83 -12.39
C SER A 8 13.77 6.87 -12.42
N VAL A 9 12.49 6.46 -12.38
CA VAL A 9 11.39 7.43 -12.30
C VAL A 9 11.57 8.34 -11.08
N PRO A 10 11.49 9.68 -11.24
CA PRO A 10 11.56 10.60 -10.13
C PRO A 10 10.45 10.34 -9.11
N VAL A 11 10.81 10.30 -7.84
CA VAL A 11 9.89 10.16 -6.72
C VAL A 11 9.80 11.47 -5.93
N VAL A 12 8.66 11.72 -5.31
CA VAL A 12 8.42 12.88 -4.45
C VAL A 12 8.17 12.41 -3.02
N GLU A 13 8.62 13.19 -2.05
CA GLU A 13 8.35 12.96 -0.64
C GLU A 13 6.89 13.27 -0.32
N ASP A 14 6.27 12.44 0.53
CA ASP A 14 4.98 12.77 1.11
C ASP A 14 5.21 13.54 2.41
N GLU A 15 5.18 14.87 2.34
CA GLU A 15 5.50 15.75 3.46
C GLU A 15 4.47 15.69 4.61
N GLY A 16 3.34 15.03 4.42
CA GLY A 16 2.24 14.94 5.40
C GLY A 16 2.29 13.72 6.32
N ASP A 17 3.14 12.74 6.01
CA ASP A 17 3.14 11.48 6.72
C ASP A 17 3.95 11.54 8.04
N PRO A 18 3.49 10.82 9.09
CA PRO A 18 4.20 10.79 10.36
C PRO A 18 5.51 9.98 10.27
N PRO A 19 6.45 10.18 11.23
CA PRO A 19 7.67 9.39 11.30
C PRO A 19 7.41 7.88 11.24
N GLY A 20 8.16 7.16 10.43
CA GLY A 20 7.96 5.72 10.14
C GLY A 20 7.16 5.44 8.88
N TYR A 21 6.61 6.49 8.25
CA TYR A 21 5.83 6.40 7.00
C TYR A 21 6.26 7.42 5.94
N ASN A 22 7.42 8.05 6.09
CA ASN A 22 7.98 9.01 5.12
C ASN A 22 8.57 8.27 3.90
N ALA A 23 7.73 7.61 3.13
CA ALA A 23 8.10 7.01 1.86
C ALA A 23 8.05 8.06 0.75
N TRP A 24 8.95 7.98 -0.20
CA TRP A 24 8.88 8.76 -1.43
C TRP A 24 8.19 7.94 -2.51
N TYR A 25 7.39 8.58 -3.35
CA TYR A 25 6.60 7.82 -4.33
C TYR A 25 6.51 8.49 -5.71
N ALA A 26 6.19 7.68 -6.71
CA ALA A 26 5.75 8.12 -8.03
C ALA A 26 4.52 7.32 -8.44
N ARG A 27 3.45 8.01 -8.83
CA ARG A 27 2.27 7.38 -9.44
C ARG A 27 2.52 7.19 -10.93
N VAL A 28 2.95 6.00 -11.33
CA VAL A 28 3.37 5.69 -12.70
C VAL A 28 2.17 5.55 -13.65
N GLY A 29 1.05 4.99 -13.19
CA GLY A 29 -0.12 4.81 -14.03
C GLY A 29 -0.53 6.07 -14.79
N PRO A 30 -0.75 7.22 -14.12
CA PRO A 30 -1.06 8.49 -14.80
C PRO A 30 0.01 8.99 -15.77
N LEU A 31 1.30 8.74 -15.48
CA LEU A 31 2.41 9.17 -16.36
C LEU A 31 2.38 8.49 -17.73
N VAL A 32 1.83 7.28 -17.79
CA VAL A 32 1.72 6.49 -19.04
C VAL A 32 0.29 6.42 -19.60
N GLY A 33 -0.67 7.12 -18.97
CA GLY A 33 -2.08 7.10 -19.37
C GLY A 33 -2.83 5.83 -18.96
N GLY A 34 -2.38 5.13 -17.92
CA GLY A 34 -3.05 3.95 -17.38
C GLY A 34 -4.30 4.30 -16.57
N GLU A 35 -5.45 3.70 -16.91
CA GLU A 35 -6.74 3.97 -16.25
C GLU A 35 -7.21 2.80 -15.37
N GLY A 36 -7.17 1.57 -15.87
CA GLY A 36 -7.73 0.39 -15.20
C GLY A 36 -6.80 -0.24 -14.14
N LEU A 37 -5.50 -0.01 -14.25
CA LEU A 37 -4.51 -0.50 -13.30
C LEU A 37 -3.80 0.66 -12.61
N GLY A 38 -3.58 0.52 -11.31
CA GLY A 38 -2.70 1.36 -10.53
C GLY A 38 -1.28 0.80 -10.60
N LEU A 39 -0.29 1.66 -10.81
CA LEU A 39 1.12 1.33 -10.64
C LEU A 39 1.78 2.51 -9.94
N SER A 40 2.40 2.24 -8.81
CA SER A 40 3.19 3.21 -8.06
C SER A 40 4.57 2.64 -7.75
N VAL A 41 5.57 3.49 -7.78
CA VAL A 41 6.91 3.16 -7.27
C VAL A 41 7.08 3.87 -5.95
N TYR A 42 7.58 3.15 -4.95
CA TYR A 42 7.96 3.70 -3.65
C TYR A 42 9.46 3.55 -3.46
N GLU A 43 10.10 4.60 -2.97
CA GLU A 43 11.46 4.58 -2.44
C GLU A 43 11.36 4.77 -0.93
N LEU A 44 11.89 3.80 -0.19
CA LEU A 44 11.84 3.77 1.26
C LEU A 44 13.22 4.04 1.84
N PRO A 45 13.41 5.18 2.51
CA PRO A 45 14.57 5.38 3.36
C PRO A 45 14.62 4.38 4.53
N PRO A 46 15.75 4.19 5.19
CA PRO A 46 15.87 3.37 6.41
C PRO A 46 14.79 3.68 7.45
N GLY A 47 14.17 2.64 8.01
CA GLY A 47 13.16 2.75 9.06
C GLY A 47 11.75 3.12 8.59
N GLN A 48 11.54 3.37 7.28
CA GLN A 48 10.24 3.78 6.77
C GLN A 48 9.40 2.62 6.24
N SER A 49 8.09 2.76 6.30
CA SER A 49 7.09 1.84 5.73
C SER A 49 6.26 2.57 4.67
N ILE A 50 5.68 1.84 3.72
CA ILE A 50 4.78 2.41 2.70
C ILE A 50 3.50 2.93 3.37
N CYS A 51 2.89 2.10 4.22
CA CYS A 51 1.60 2.37 4.87
C CYS A 51 1.47 1.50 6.14
N PRO A 52 0.47 1.74 6.99
CA PRO A 52 0.14 0.85 8.11
C PRO A 52 -0.19 -0.57 7.63
N TYR A 53 -0.12 -1.55 8.53
CA TYR A 53 -0.60 -2.91 8.26
C TYR A 53 -2.08 -2.87 7.91
N HIS A 54 -2.44 -3.38 6.74
CA HIS A 54 -3.79 -3.30 6.22
C HIS A 54 -4.07 -4.42 5.22
N TYR A 55 -5.34 -4.63 4.94
CA TYR A 55 -5.83 -5.36 3.78
C TYR A 55 -6.91 -4.55 3.06
N GLU A 56 -7.22 -4.94 1.84
CA GLU A 56 -8.20 -4.26 1.01
C GLU A 56 -9.33 -5.19 0.59
N GLU A 57 -10.54 -4.63 0.50
CA GLU A 57 -11.71 -5.28 -0.07
C GLU A 57 -12.01 -4.65 -1.44
N GLY A 58 -12.17 -5.50 -2.43
CA GLY A 58 -12.40 -5.08 -3.82
C GLY A 58 -11.12 -4.76 -4.60
N PHE A 59 -9.93 -4.94 -4.01
CA PHE A 59 -8.64 -4.75 -4.66
C PHE A 59 -7.77 -5.98 -4.52
N GLU A 60 -7.07 -6.29 -5.59
CA GLU A 60 -5.92 -7.20 -5.58
C GLU A 60 -4.67 -6.36 -5.79
N GLU A 61 -3.60 -6.70 -5.08
CA GLU A 61 -2.34 -5.98 -5.17
C GLU A 61 -1.16 -6.91 -5.44
N TRP A 62 -0.15 -6.37 -6.08
CA TRP A 62 1.15 -7.00 -6.25
C TRP A 62 2.24 -6.07 -5.75
N LEU A 63 3.15 -6.61 -4.96
CA LEU A 63 4.43 -6.00 -4.64
C LEU A 63 5.51 -6.62 -5.52
N ILE A 64 6.34 -5.77 -6.13
CA ILE A 64 7.56 -6.19 -6.84
C ILE A 64 8.74 -5.44 -6.25
N VAL A 65 9.71 -6.16 -5.71
CA VAL A 65 10.94 -5.56 -5.19
C VAL A 65 11.84 -5.18 -6.35
N LEU A 66 12.11 -3.90 -6.53
CA LEU A 66 13.00 -3.40 -7.57
C LEU A 66 14.46 -3.40 -7.12
N THR A 67 14.73 -2.91 -5.91
CA THR A 67 16.07 -2.90 -5.29
C THR A 67 15.97 -3.06 -3.79
N GLY A 68 17.01 -3.65 -3.18
CA GLY A 68 17.14 -3.79 -1.73
C GLY A 68 16.41 -5.00 -1.16
N HIS A 69 16.22 -4.97 0.16
CA HIS A 69 15.69 -6.08 0.95
C HIS A 69 14.61 -5.61 1.92
N PRO A 70 13.37 -5.34 1.45
CA PRO A 70 12.28 -4.95 2.34
C PRO A 70 11.87 -6.10 3.25
N THR A 71 11.44 -5.77 4.46
CA THR A 71 10.72 -6.69 5.35
C THR A 71 9.24 -6.61 5.03
N LEU A 72 8.63 -7.74 4.70
CA LEU A 72 7.20 -7.90 4.50
C LEU A 72 6.58 -8.58 5.73
N ARG A 73 5.59 -7.94 6.36
CA ARG A 73 4.69 -8.54 7.36
C ARG A 73 3.40 -8.97 6.68
N THR A 74 2.97 -10.21 6.97
CA THR A 74 1.68 -10.80 6.54
C THR A 74 1.02 -11.48 7.74
N PRO A 75 -0.19 -12.07 7.62
CA PRO A 75 -0.78 -12.91 8.67
C PRO A 75 0.09 -14.11 9.05
N ALA A 76 0.91 -14.61 8.14
CA ALA A 76 1.84 -15.72 8.40
C ALA A 76 3.11 -15.29 9.16
N GLY A 77 3.33 -14.00 9.38
CA GLY A 77 4.50 -13.45 10.05
C GLY A 77 5.32 -12.51 9.17
N GLU A 78 6.58 -12.32 9.53
CA GLU A 78 7.50 -11.44 8.81
C GLU A 78 8.53 -12.25 8.01
N GLN A 79 8.88 -11.73 6.84
CA GLN A 79 9.94 -12.26 6.00
C GLN A 79 10.70 -11.14 5.30
N GLU A 80 11.97 -11.35 5.03
CA GLU A 80 12.78 -10.50 4.19
C GLU A 80 12.63 -10.91 2.73
N LEU A 81 12.38 -9.95 1.87
CA LEU A 81 12.31 -10.14 0.42
C LEU A 81 13.62 -9.69 -0.23
N ARG A 82 13.80 -10.09 -1.49
CA ARG A 82 14.97 -9.76 -2.32
C ARG A 82 14.56 -9.06 -3.60
N SER A 83 15.49 -8.36 -4.20
CA SER A 83 15.27 -7.77 -5.52
C SER A 83 14.72 -8.81 -6.51
N TRP A 84 13.66 -8.42 -7.20
CA TRP A 84 12.87 -9.21 -8.15
C TRP A 84 11.92 -10.25 -7.53
N ASP A 85 11.80 -10.33 -6.22
CA ASP A 85 10.67 -11.03 -5.63
C ASP A 85 9.37 -10.30 -5.97
N ALA A 86 8.35 -11.09 -6.32
CA ALA A 86 6.99 -10.62 -6.53
C ALA A 86 6.05 -11.31 -5.55
N VAL A 87 5.22 -10.55 -4.86
CA VAL A 87 4.25 -11.04 -3.89
C VAL A 87 2.85 -10.61 -4.29
N PHE A 88 1.91 -11.53 -4.27
CA PHE A 88 0.50 -11.27 -4.51
C PHE A 88 -0.25 -11.14 -3.19
N PHE A 89 -1.08 -10.11 -3.07
CA PHE A 89 -1.99 -9.87 -1.97
C PHE A 89 -3.42 -9.99 -2.50
N PRO A 90 -4.15 -11.06 -2.15
CA PRO A 90 -5.57 -11.17 -2.45
C PRO A 90 -6.37 -10.12 -1.67
N GLU A 91 -7.61 -9.88 -2.09
CA GLU A 91 -8.55 -9.12 -1.26
C GLU A 91 -8.84 -9.83 0.06
N GLY A 92 -9.21 -9.07 1.10
CA GLY A 92 -9.57 -9.58 2.41
C GLY A 92 -8.37 -9.85 3.33
N GLU A 93 -8.66 -10.41 4.49
CA GLU A 93 -7.68 -10.57 5.60
C GLU A 93 -6.44 -11.39 5.22
N GLU A 94 -6.57 -12.35 4.30
CA GLU A 94 -5.45 -13.16 3.82
C GLU A 94 -4.40 -12.33 3.07
N GLY A 95 -4.82 -11.21 2.46
CA GLY A 95 -3.96 -10.26 1.78
C GLY A 95 -3.34 -9.19 2.69
N ALA A 96 -3.60 -9.25 4.00
CA ALA A 96 -3.10 -8.23 4.92
C ALA A 96 -1.58 -8.14 4.90
N HIS A 97 -1.06 -6.92 4.74
CA HIS A 97 0.38 -6.72 4.59
C HIS A 97 0.88 -5.36 5.10
N LYS A 98 2.17 -5.30 5.36
CA LYS A 98 2.94 -4.08 5.60
C LYS A 98 4.36 -4.26 5.06
N VAL A 99 4.83 -3.30 4.30
CA VAL A 99 6.19 -3.28 3.76
C VAL A 99 7.02 -2.23 4.50
N THR A 100 8.15 -2.65 5.07
CA THR A 100 9.04 -1.80 5.86
C THR A 100 10.48 -1.96 5.42
N ASN A 101 11.22 -0.88 5.35
CA ASN A 101 12.67 -0.91 5.20
C ASN A 101 13.35 -1.01 6.57
N ARG A 102 13.88 -2.18 6.92
CA ARG A 102 14.66 -2.38 8.15
C ARG A 102 16.18 -2.38 7.92
N THR A 103 16.60 -2.07 6.70
CA THR A 103 18.01 -1.97 6.34
C THR A 103 18.50 -0.54 6.56
N ASP A 104 19.79 -0.33 6.40
CA ASP A 104 20.46 0.98 6.49
C ASP A 104 20.63 1.68 5.14
N GLU A 105 20.16 1.04 4.06
CA GLU A 105 20.18 1.61 2.71
C GLU A 105 18.75 1.87 2.20
N LYS A 106 18.61 2.80 1.26
CA LYS A 106 17.35 3.01 0.57
C LYS A 106 17.01 1.79 -0.29
N LEU A 107 15.73 1.44 -0.34
CA LEU A 107 15.21 0.42 -1.23
C LEU A 107 14.07 0.96 -2.10
N ARG A 108 13.77 0.25 -3.18
CA ARG A 108 12.71 0.65 -4.10
C ARG A 108 11.82 -0.55 -4.43
N VAL A 109 10.51 -0.32 -4.38
CA VAL A 109 9.50 -1.32 -4.71
C VAL A 109 8.46 -0.73 -5.65
N ALA A 110 7.79 -1.58 -6.42
CA ALA A 110 6.60 -1.24 -7.19
C ALA A 110 5.38 -1.92 -6.57
N MET A 111 4.29 -1.17 -6.45
CA MET A 111 2.96 -1.67 -6.10
C MET A 111 2.05 -1.54 -7.30
N LEU A 112 1.42 -2.65 -7.67
CA LEU A 112 0.46 -2.74 -8.76
C LEU A 112 -0.88 -3.18 -8.18
N SER A 113 -1.97 -2.50 -8.54
CA SER A 113 -3.32 -2.87 -8.11
C SER A 113 -4.33 -2.66 -9.23
N ASN A 114 -5.43 -3.41 -9.21
CA ASN A 114 -6.60 -3.05 -10.00
C ASN A 114 -7.25 -1.78 -9.40
N LYS A 115 -7.89 -0.99 -10.26
CA LYS A 115 -8.63 0.19 -9.84
C LYS A 115 -10.12 -0.14 -9.82
N THR A 116 -10.64 -0.50 -8.66
CA THR A 116 -12.07 -0.65 -8.43
C THR A 116 -12.61 0.54 -7.62
N SER A 117 -13.90 0.79 -7.72
CA SER A 117 -14.59 1.81 -6.95
C SER A 117 -16.03 1.37 -6.72
N PRO A 118 -16.52 1.37 -5.50
CA PRO A 118 -15.81 1.73 -4.26
C PRO A 118 -14.84 0.64 -3.81
N GLY A 119 -13.86 1.03 -3.00
CA GLY A 119 -12.93 0.14 -2.32
C GLY A 119 -12.86 0.44 -0.83
N VAL A 120 -12.44 -0.55 -0.05
CA VAL A 120 -12.33 -0.45 1.40
C VAL A 120 -10.95 -0.95 1.82
N ALA A 121 -10.26 -0.18 2.66
CA ALA A 121 -9.04 -0.63 3.33
C ALA A 121 -9.30 -0.79 4.83
N VAL A 122 -8.91 -1.93 5.39
CA VAL A 122 -9.05 -2.23 6.81
C VAL A 122 -7.67 -2.27 7.46
N TYR A 123 -7.55 -1.64 8.62
CA TYR A 123 -6.30 -1.47 9.38
C TYR A 123 -6.41 -2.18 10.73
N PRO A 124 -6.10 -3.49 10.82
CA PRO A 124 -6.34 -4.28 12.03
C PRO A 124 -5.60 -3.75 13.28
N ASP A 125 -4.36 -3.31 13.11
CA ASP A 125 -3.53 -2.81 14.23
C ASP A 125 -4.07 -1.53 14.87
N SER A 126 -4.93 -0.78 14.20
CA SER A 126 -5.42 0.52 14.64
C SER A 126 -6.94 0.64 14.65
N ASP A 127 -7.65 -0.48 14.49
CA ASP A 127 -9.10 -0.57 14.55
C ASP A 127 -9.79 0.44 13.62
N LYS A 128 -9.33 0.52 12.36
CA LYS A 128 -9.85 1.49 11.39
C LYS A 128 -10.31 0.81 10.11
N VAL A 129 -11.30 1.42 9.48
CA VAL A 129 -11.74 1.13 8.11
C VAL A 129 -11.75 2.43 7.30
N GLY A 130 -11.14 2.39 6.13
CA GLY A 130 -11.13 3.49 5.16
C GLY A 130 -12.04 3.18 3.99
N VAL A 131 -12.86 4.12 3.55
CA VAL A 131 -13.76 3.98 2.42
C VAL A 131 -13.34 4.92 1.29
N PHE A 132 -13.13 4.37 0.11
CA PHE A 132 -12.73 5.10 -1.10
C PHE A 132 -13.85 5.06 -2.16
N PRO A 133 -14.12 6.16 -2.87
CA PRO A 133 -13.32 7.39 -2.95
C PRO A 133 -13.62 8.46 -1.89
N MET A 134 -14.45 8.17 -0.87
CA MET A 134 -14.83 9.15 0.16
C MET A 134 -13.62 9.69 0.96
N ARG A 135 -12.53 8.94 1.02
CA ARG A 135 -11.31 9.24 1.81
C ARG A 135 -11.61 9.53 3.29
N LYS A 136 -12.56 8.77 3.86
CA LYS A 136 -12.90 8.82 5.27
C LYS A 136 -12.47 7.55 5.96
N LEU A 137 -11.94 7.70 7.16
CA LEU A 137 -11.62 6.59 8.05
C LEU A 137 -12.57 6.62 9.25
N PHE A 138 -13.03 5.43 9.63
CA PHE A 138 -13.91 5.20 10.77
C PHE A 138 -13.25 4.19 11.71
N ARG A 139 -13.64 4.16 12.97
CA ARG A 139 -13.29 3.04 13.86
C ARG A 139 -14.27 1.90 13.67
N VAL A 140 -13.75 0.69 13.58
CA VAL A 140 -14.59 -0.51 13.48
C VAL A 140 -15.36 -0.73 14.78
N SER A 141 -14.73 -0.42 15.94
CA SER A 141 -15.39 -0.49 17.26
C SER A 141 -16.54 0.48 17.46
N ASP A 142 -16.67 1.51 16.61
CA ASP A 142 -17.79 2.47 16.64
C ASP A 142 -18.94 2.04 15.70
N ALA A 143 -18.93 0.80 15.21
CA ALA A 143 -20.00 0.26 14.39
C ALA A 143 -21.32 0.23 15.15
N VAL A 144 -22.39 0.56 14.47
CA VAL A 144 -23.75 0.63 14.99
C VAL A 144 -24.64 -0.46 14.37
N ASP A 145 -25.72 -0.80 15.04
CA ASP A 145 -26.71 -1.70 14.48
C ASP A 145 -27.42 -1.06 13.27
N TYR A 146 -27.86 -1.91 12.33
CA TYR A 146 -28.46 -1.46 11.07
C TYR A 146 -29.61 -0.44 11.25
N PHE A 147 -30.42 -0.59 12.29
CA PHE A 147 -31.55 0.27 12.56
C PHE A 147 -31.29 1.32 13.64
N GLU A 148 -30.05 1.43 14.15
CA GLU A 148 -29.73 2.44 15.15
C GLU A 148 -29.90 3.85 14.59
N GLY A 149 -30.74 4.66 15.27
CA GLY A 149 -31.04 6.03 14.87
C GLY A 149 -32.12 6.18 13.79
N GLU A 150 -32.69 5.08 13.30
CA GLU A 150 -33.83 5.11 12.36
C GLU A 150 -35.14 5.24 13.12
N THR A 151 -36.11 6.04 12.59
CA THR A 151 -37.42 6.33 13.20
C THR A 151 -38.54 6.01 12.25
#